data_7a4cdf9a63ad494152975280d5c2982b
#
_entry.id   7a4cdf9a63ad494152975280d5c2982b
#
_cell.length_a   1.000
_cell.length_b   1.000
_cell.length_c   1.000
_cell.angle_alpha   90.00
_cell.angle_beta   90.00
_cell.angle_gamma   90.00
#
_symmetry.space_group_name_H-M   'P 1'
#
loop_
_entity.id
_entity.type
_entity.pdbx_description
1 polymer ?
#
loop_
_entity_poly.entity_id
_entity_poly.type
_entity_poly.pdbx_seq_one_letter_code
_entity_poly.pdbx_strand_id
1 'polypeptide(L)'
;MKDDFLWVEKYRPSHIEHCILAKDIKETFQSFVKRGEVPNLLSCGTAGIGKTTIAKALCRELGVDYYMINGSDEGRFLDTVRNSAKQFASTVSLTSSSKHKVIIIDEADNTTHDVQLLLRASIEEFQNNCRFISVSYTHLTLPTIYSV
;
A
#
# COMPACT_ATOMS: atom_id res chain seq x y z
N MET A 1 9.92 -10.78 20.46
CA MET A 1 8.92 -11.68 19.83
C MET A 1 7.55 -11.12 20.20
N LYS A 2 6.83 -10.53 19.24
CA LYS A 2 5.40 -10.30 19.44
C LYS A 2 4.74 -11.65 19.27
N ASP A 3 4.25 -12.21 20.36
CA ASP A 3 3.38 -13.38 20.30
C ASP A 3 2.12 -12.95 19.55
N ASP A 4 2.01 -13.40 18.29
CA ASP A 4 0.83 -13.19 17.48
C ASP A 4 -0.29 -14.06 18.06
N PHE A 5 -0.95 -13.52 19.08
CA PHE A 5 -2.05 -14.17 19.80
C PHE A 5 -3.24 -14.48 18.90
N LEU A 6 -3.37 -13.74 17.80
CA LEU A 6 -4.46 -13.92 16.87
C LEU A 6 -4.04 -14.79 15.69
N TRP A 7 -4.74 -15.87 15.47
CA TRP A 7 -4.52 -16.77 14.32
C TRP A 7 -4.55 -16.03 12.98
N VAL A 8 -5.37 -14.99 12.85
CA VAL A 8 -5.47 -14.13 11.66
C VAL A 8 -4.12 -13.48 11.34
N GLU A 9 -3.37 -13.04 12.34
CA GLU A 9 -2.04 -12.44 12.14
C GLU A 9 -0.98 -13.52 11.96
N LYS A 10 -1.05 -14.61 12.72
CA LYS A 10 -0.09 -15.72 12.65
C LYS A 10 -0.06 -16.39 11.26
N TYR A 11 -1.24 -16.59 10.66
CA TYR A 11 -1.37 -17.24 9.35
C TYR A 11 -1.53 -16.26 8.18
N ARG A 12 -1.29 -14.98 8.41
CA ARG A 12 -1.32 -13.98 7.34
C ARG A 12 -0.20 -14.27 6.34
N PRO A 13 -0.51 -14.47 5.05
CA PRO A 13 0.51 -14.78 4.05
C PRO A 13 1.54 -13.66 3.93
N SER A 14 2.81 -14.04 3.81
CA SER A 14 3.93 -13.13 3.61
C SER A 14 4.41 -13.08 2.15
N HIS A 15 3.91 -13.98 1.31
CA HIS A 15 4.25 -14.08 -0.11
C HIS A 15 2.97 -14.14 -0.94
N ILE A 16 3.03 -13.62 -2.15
CA ILE A 16 1.88 -13.60 -3.09
C ILE A 16 1.46 -15.03 -3.47
N GLU A 17 2.40 -15.95 -3.53
CA GLU A 17 2.11 -17.36 -3.84
C GLU A 17 1.15 -18.00 -2.83
N HIS A 18 1.27 -17.64 -1.55
CA HIS A 18 0.41 -18.15 -0.48
C HIS A 18 -0.93 -17.42 -0.36
N CYS A 19 -1.13 -16.35 -1.13
CA CYS A 19 -2.41 -15.64 -1.18
C CYS A 19 -3.41 -16.41 -2.04
N ILE A 20 -4.66 -16.50 -1.57
CA ILE A 20 -5.77 -17.06 -2.33
C ILE A 20 -6.36 -15.95 -3.18
N LEU A 21 -6.03 -15.95 -4.47
CA LEU A 21 -6.41 -14.91 -5.44
C LEU A 21 -6.93 -15.54 -6.72
N ALA A 22 -7.75 -14.79 -7.47
CA ALA A 22 -8.07 -15.14 -8.85
C ALA A 22 -6.78 -15.20 -9.67
N LYS A 23 -6.75 -16.07 -10.67
CA LYS A 23 -5.53 -16.41 -11.42
C LYS A 23 -4.89 -15.18 -12.08
N ASP A 24 -5.70 -14.38 -12.75
CA ASP A 24 -5.30 -13.14 -13.43
C ASP A 24 -4.68 -12.10 -12.48
N ILE A 25 -5.31 -11.93 -11.32
CA ILE A 25 -4.80 -11.05 -10.26
C ILE A 25 -3.47 -11.58 -9.71
N LYS A 26 -3.40 -12.88 -9.45
CA LYS A 26 -2.17 -13.51 -8.95
C LYS A 26 -1.01 -13.37 -9.94
N GLU A 27 -1.24 -13.60 -11.22
CA GLU A 27 -0.26 -13.41 -12.28
C GLU A 27 0.23 -11.97 -12.37
N THR A 28 -0.68 -11.00 -12.22
CA THR A 28 -0.36 -9.58 -12.18
C THR A 28 0.59 -9.25 -11.03
N PHE A 29 0.26 -9.64 -9.81
CA PHE A 29 1.11 -9.41 -8.64
C PHE A 29 2.46 -10.13 -8.76
N GLN A 30 2.48 -11.36 -9.27
CA GLN A 30 3.72 -12.07 -9.54
C GLN A 30 4.60 -11.36 -10.58
N SER A 31 3.99 -10.66 -11.55
CA SER A 31 4.75 -9.85 -12.52
C SER A 31 5.43 -8.65 -11.85
N PHE A 32 4.81 -8.02 -10.84
CA PHE A 32 5.43 -6.95 -10.05
C PHE A 32 6.62 -7.48 -9.24
N VAL A 33 6.46 -8.63 -8.61
CA VAL A 33 7.56 -9.29 -7.88
C VAL A 33 8.74 -9.60 -8.81
N LYS A 34 8.50 -10.14 -10.00
CA LYS A 34 9.54 -10.42 -10.99
C LYS A 34 10.25 -9.18 -11.49
N ARG A 35 9.55 -8.04 -11.62
CA ARG A 35 10.15 -6.76 -12.03
C ARG A 35 10.93 -6.09 -10.90
N GLY A 36 10.68 -6.46 -9.66
CA GLY A 36 11.27 -5.81 -8.49
C GLY A 36 10.72 -4.41 -8.21
N GLU A 37 9.59 -4.06 -8.82
CA GLU A 37 8.97 -2.74 -8.70
C GLU A 37 7.46 -2.86 -8.43
N VAL A 38 6.97 -1.98 -7.57
CA VAL A 38 5.54 -1.81 -7.31
C VAL A 38 5.07 -0.56 -8.06
N PRO A 39 4.04 -0.63 -8.91
CA PRO A 39 3.39 0.57 -9.42
C PRO A 39 2.55 1.24 -8.34
N ASN A 40 2.04 2.44 -8.59
CA ASN A 40 0.96 2.96 -7.76
C ASN A 40 -0.29 2.10 -7.97
N LEU A 41 -0.82 1.54 -6.90
CA LEU A 41 -1.93 0.58 -6.95
C LEU A 41 -3.17 1.13 -6.25
N LEU A 42 -4.33 0.91 -6.85
CA LEU A 42 -5.61 1.03 -6.20
C LEU A 42 -6.27 -0.35 -6.13
N SER A 43 -6.35 -0.90 -4.93
CA SER A 43 -6.98 -2.20 -4.67
C SER A 43 -8.40 -1.97 -4.17
N CYS A 44 -9.39 -2.25 -5.02
CA CYS A 44 -10.82 -2.08 -4.73
C CYS A 44 -11.52 -3.42 -4.53
N GLY A 45 -12.57 -3.41 -3.71
CA GLY A 45 -13.42 -4.58 -3.52
C GLY A 45 -14.01 -4.67 -2.12
N THR A 46 -14.89 -5.65 -1.92
CA THR A 46 -15.61 -5.86 -0.66
C THR A 46 -14.68 -6.12 0.53
N ALA A 47 -15.16 -5.89 1.73
CA ALA A 47 -14.39 -6.17 2.95
C ALA A 47 -14.02 -7.66 3.04
N GLY A 48 -12.87 -7.96 3.66
CA GLY A 48 -12.46 -9.33 3.97
C GLY A 48 -11.86 -10.14 2.81
N ILE A 49 -11.73 -9.58 1.59
CA ILE A 49 -11.13 -10.31 0.45
C ILE A 49 -9.60 -10.29 0.43
N GLY A 50 -8.96 -9.71 1.45
CA GLY A 50 -7.49 -9.78 1.60
C GLY A 50 -6.70 -8.63 0.99
N LYS A 51 -7.32 -7.50 0.60
CA LYS A 51 -6.64 -6.35 -0.03
C LYS A 51 -5.41 -5.86 0.73
N THR A 52 -5.57 -5.56 2.01
CA THR A 52 -4.48 -5.11 2.88
C THR A 52 -3.42 -6.20 3.09
N THR A 53 -3.84 -7.46 3.15
CA THR A 53 -2.94 -8.62 3.26
C THR A 53 -2.05 -8.74 2.04
N ILE A 54 -2.61 -8.60 0.83
CA ILE A 54 -1.87 -8.66 -0.44
C ILE A 54 -0.87 -7.51 -0.53
N ALA A 55 -1.29 -6.28 -0.17
CA ALA A 55 -0.40 -5.12 -0.16
C ALA A 55 0.83 -5.35 0.74
N LYS A 56 0.61 -5.86 1.95
CA LYS A 56 1.69 -6.21 2.88
C LYS A 56 2.56 -7.36 2.38
N ALA A 57 1.95 -8.41 1.81
CA ALA A 57 2.67 -9.56 1.27
C ALA A 57 3.59 -9.13 0.12
N LEU A 58 3.10 -8.28 -0.79
CA LEU A 58 3.89 -7.74 -1.89
C LEU A 58 5.11 -6.96 -1.39
N CYS A 59 4.93 -6.07 -0.42
CA CYS A 59 6.03 -5.29 0.15
C CYS A 59 7.07 -6.18 0.85
N ARG A 60 6.62 -7.19 1.59
CA ARG A 60 7.50 -8.16 2.29
C ARG A 60 8.30 -9.00 1.30
N GLU A 61 7.64 -9.52 0.26
CA GLU A 61 8.29 -10.36 -0.75
C GLU A 61 9.34 -9.59 -1.55
N LEU A 62 9.09 -8.31 -1.83
CA LEU A 62 10.04 -7.42 -2.50
C LEU A 62 11.13 -6.87 -1.57
N GLY A 63 11.00 -7.03 -0.25
CA GLY A 63 11.93 -6.45 0.71
C GLY A 63 11.93 -4.93 0.71
N VAL A 64 10.80 -4.29 0.38
CA VAL A 64 10.64 -2.84 0.38
C VAL A 64 10.16 -2.32 1.74
N ASP A 65 10.70 -1.19 2.16
CA ASP A 65 10.19 -0.50 3.35
C ASP A 65 8.81 0.08 3.05
N TYR A 66 7.87 -0.15 3.95
CA TYR A 66 6.53 0.42 3.80
C TYR A 66 6.04 1.10 5.07
N TYR A 67 5.25 2.15 4.88
CA TYR A 67 4.56 2.89 5.93
C TYR A 67 3.05 2.76 5.72
N MET A 68 2.30 2.43 6.79
CA MET A 68 0.87 2.20 6.69
C MET A 68 0.10 3.31 7.37
N ILE A 69 -0.90 3.84 6.68
CA ILE A 69 -1.80 4.91 7.15
C ILE A 69 -3.22 4.39 7.05
N ASN A 70 -4.03 4.63 8.08
CA ASN A 70 -5.46 4.34 8.05
C ASN A 70 -6.24 5.60 7.68
N GLY A 71 -7.04 5.53 6.59
CA GLY A 71 -7.85 6.64 6.10
C GLY A 71 -9.08 6.97 6.97
N SER A 72 -9.50 6.06 7.84
CA SER A 72 -10.66 6.29 8.72
C SER A 72 -10.38 7.24 9.90
N ASP A 73 -9.11 7.55 10.20
CA ASP A 73 -8.73 8.51 11.24
C ASP A 73 -8.49 9.90 10.64
N GLU A 74 -9.58 10.58 10.26
CA GLU A 74 -9.54 11.86 9.54
C GLU A 74 -8.68 12.95 10.21
N GLY A 75 -8.76 13.08 11.53
CA GLY A 75 -8.03 14.11 12.27
C GLY A 75 -6.52 13.94 12.22
N ARG A 76 -6.06 12.70 12.22
CA ARG A 76 -4.63 12.36 12.17
C ARG A 76 -4.13 12.15 10.75
N PHE A 77 -5.03 11.80 9.80
CA PHE A 77 -4.63 11.45 8.46
C PHE A 77 -3.94 12.60 7.73
N LEU A 78 -4.51 13.80 7.76
CA LEU A 78 -3.91 14.99 7.14
C LEU A 78 -2.52 15.30 7.71
N ASP A 79 -2.37 15.26 9.02
CA ASP A 79 -1.09 15.52 9.69
C ASP A 79 -0.09 14.39 9.41
N THR A 80 -0.55 13.16 9.38
CA THR A 80 0.29 11.98 9.06
C THR A 80 0.79 12.04 7.63
N VAL A 81 -0.06 12.39 6.65
CA VAL A 81 0.35 12.52 5.24
C VAL A 81 1.31 13.70 5.07
N ARG A 82 1.01 14.85 5.67
CA ARG A 82 1.85 16.05 5.54
C ARG A 82 3.24 15.90 6.18
N ASN A 83 3.31 15.24 7.31
CA ASN A 83 4.54 15.16 8.11
C ASN A 83 5.21 13.79 7.98
N SER A 84 4.60 12.73 8.51
CA SER A 84 5.23 11.42 8.64
C SER A 84 5.42 10.73 7.29
N ALA A 85 4.40 10.74 6.42
CA ALA A 85 4.50 10.13 5.11
C ALA A 85 5.49 10.91 4.21
N LYS A 86 5.46 12.23 4.28
CA LYS A 86 6.40 13.08 3.54
C LYS A 86 7.84 12.85 4.01
N GLN A 87 8.07 12.79 5.32
CA GLN A 87 9.38 12.47 5.88
C GLN A 87 9.84 11.07 5.47
N PHE A 88 8.97 10.07 5.55
CA PHE A 88 9.26 8.71 5.12
C PHE A 88 9.61 8.65 3.62
N ALA A 89 8.85 9.32 2.75
CA ALA A 89 9.08 9.33 1.31
C ALA A 89 10.37 10.06 0.91
N SER A 90 10.77 11.10 1.66
CA SER A 90 11.97 11.89 1.36
C SER A 90 13.28 11.27 1.88
N THR A 91 13.22 10.32 2.82
CA THR A 91 14.42 9.63 3.33
C THR A 91 14.81 8.46 2.43
N VAL A 92 16.12 8.23 2.30
CA VAL A 92 16.65 7.06 1.59
C VAL A 92 16.61 5.84 2.51
N SER A 93 16.19 4.69 2.00
CA SER A 93 16.27 3.44 2.75
C SER A 93 17.73 2.95 2.77
N LEU A 94 18.25 2.70 3.96
CA LEU A 94 19.61 2.15 4.14
C LEU A 94 19.63 0.62 4.14
N THR A 95 18.47 -0.02 4.34
CA THR A 95 18.37 -1.46 4.57
C THR A 95 17.69 -2.22 3.43
N SER A 96 16.90 -1.53 2.61
CA SER A 96 16.22 -2.18 1.49
C SER A 96 17.10 -2.20 0.24
N SER A 97 17.14 -3.35 -0.43
CA SER A 97 17.76 -3.51 -1.75
C SER A 97 16.93 -2.88 -2.88
N SER A 98 15.76 -2.38 -2.57
CA SER A 98 14.82 -1.81 -3.53
C SER A 98 15.03 -0.31 -3.74
N LYS A 99 14.76 0.13 -4.95
CA LYS A 99 14.94 1.53 -5.38
C LYS A 99 13.86 2.49 -4.86
N HIS A 100 12.78 2.00 -4.25
CA HIS A 100 11.64 2.81 -3.85
C HIS A 100 11.04 2.31 -2.53
N LYS A 101 10.32 3.19 -1.86
CA LYS A 101 9.54 2.90 -0.65
C LYS A 101 8.05 2.81 -1.00
N VAL A 102 7.25 2.27 -0.10
CA VAL A 102 5.81 2.12 -0.32
C VAL A 102 5.02 2.75 0.83
N ILE A 103 4.00 3.52 0.50
CA ILE A 103 2.99 3.99 1.45
C ILE A 103 1.70 3.25 1.18
N ILE A 104 1.22 2.51 2.17
CA ILE A 104 -0.06 1.81 2.11
C ILE A 104 -1.11 2.66 2.81
N ILE A 105 -2.18 3.00 2.10
CA ILE A 105 -3.32 3.74 2.63
C ILE A 105 -4.49 2.76 2.72
N ASP A 106 -4.83 2.37 3.93
CA ASP A 106 -5.97 1.50 4.19
C ASP A 106 -7.25 2.33 4.37
N GLU A 107 -8.40 1.80 3.96
CA GLU A 107 -9.69 2.48 4.01
C GLU A 107 -9.69 3.87 3.33
N ALA A 108 -9.09 3.96 2.15
CA ALA A 108 -8.90 5.21 1.43
C ALA A 108 -10.22 5.89 1.01
N ASP A 109 -11.32 5.16 0.92
CA ASP A 109 -12.65 5.67 0.62
C ASP A 109 -13.28 6.46 1.78
N ASN A 110 -12.81 6.27 3.01
CA ASN A 110 -13.25 7.05 4.16
C ASN A 110 -12.57 8.43 4.27
N THR A 111 -11.73 8.78 3.29
CA THR A 111 -11.03 10.05 3.27
C THR A 111 -11.88 11.17 2.68
N THR A 112 -11.77 12.38 3.24
CA THR A 112 -12.42 13.58 2.72
C THR A 112 -11.87 13.98 1.34
N HIS A 113 -12.59 14.84 0.63
CA HIS A 113 -12.15 15.37 -0.67
C HIS A 113 -10.79 16.08 -0.57
N ASP A 114 -10.57 16.85 0.49
CA ASP A 114 -9.30 17.56 0.71
C ASP A 114 -8.13 16.60 0.91
N VAL A 115 -8.36 15.49 1.60
CA VAL A 115 -7.38 14.42 1.76
C VAL A 115 -7.05 13.76 0.42
N GLN A 116 -8.06 13.51 -0.42
CA GLN A 116 -7.84 12.95 -1.75
C GLN A 116 -7.04 13.88 -2.65
N LEU A 117 -7.28 15.20 -2.58
CA LEU A 117 -6.46 16.19 -3.28
C LEU A 117 -5.02 16.20 -2.80
N LEU A 118 -4.81 16.13 -1.47
CA LEU A 118 -3.48 16.03 -0.89
C LEU A 118 -2.76 14.75 -1.33
N LEU A 119 -3.46 13.63 -1.37
CA LEU A 119 -2.89 12.37 -1.85
C LEU A 119 -2.46 12.44 -3.32
N ARG A 120 -3.27 13.05 -4.18
CA ARG A 120 -2.91 13.26 -5.59
C ARG A 120 -1.61 14.06 -5.71
N ALA A 121 -1.52 15.19 -5.00
CA ALA A 121 -0.31 16.00 -4.99
C ALA A 121 0.91 15.23 -4.45
N SER A 122 0.73 14.44 -3.39
CA SER A 122 1.80 13.62 -2.81
C SER A 122 2.27 12.50 -3.75
N ILE A 123 1.35 11.85 -4.47
CA ILE A 123 1.68 10.82 -5.47
C ILE A 123 2.55 11.43 -6.59
N GLU A 124 2.21 12.61 -7.07
CA GLU A 124 2.98 13.31 -8.09
C GLU A 124 4.34 13.80 -7.57
N GLU A 125 4.39 14.37 -6.34
CA GLU A 125 5.61 14.89 -5.72
C GLU A 125 6.65 13.78 -5.49
N PHE A 126 6.21 12.59 -5.01
CA PHE A 126 7.12 11.52 -4.60
C PHE A 126 7.24 10.35 -5.58
N GLN A 127 6.72 10.48 -6.80
CA GLN A 127 6.71 9.40 -7.80
C GLN A 127 8.07 8.76 -8.10
N ASN A 128 9.16 9.47 -7.88
CA ASN A 128 10.52 8.96 -8.14
C ASN A 128 11.04 8.06 -7.02
N ASN A 129 10.63 8.29 -5.77
CA ASN A 129 11.19 7.64 -4.58
C ASN A 129 10.20 6.77 -3.84
N CYS A 130 8.91 6.98 -4.05
CA CYS A 130 7.85 6.33 -3.30
C CYS A 130 6.72 5.87 -4.22
N ARG A 131 6.08 4.76 -3.85
CA ARG A 131 4.86 4.26 -4.48
C ARG A 131 3.73 4.22 -3.47
N PHE A 132 2.52 4.35 -3.95
CA PHE A 132 1.32 4.37 -3.13
C PHE A 132 0.44 3.17 -3.45
N ILE A 133 0.03 2.44 -2.41
CA ILE A 133 -0.96 1.38 -2.50
C ILE A 133 -2.19 1.85 -1.72
N SER A 134 -3.24 2.23 -2.42
CA SER A 134 -4.50 2.60 -1.81
C SER A 134 -5.43 1.39 -1.76
N VAL A 135 -5.94 1.09 -0.58
CA VAL A 135 -6.91 0.03 -0.33
C VAL A 135 -8.26 0.67 -0.04
N SER A 136 -9.27 0.30 -0.83
CA SER A 136 -10.58 0.93 -0.78
C SER A 136 -11.70 -0.10 -0.92
N TYR A 137 -12.86 0.22 -0.38
CA TYR A 137 -14.09 -0.53 -0.65
C TYR A 137 -14.71 -0.10 -1.98
N THR A 138 -14.63 1.19 -2.32
CA THR A 138 -15.16 1.78 -3.54
C THR A 138 -14.04 2.23 -4.48
N HIS A 139 -14.36 2.43 -5.74
CA HIS A 139 -13.42 2.92 -6.73
C HIS A 139 -13.13 4.42 -6.52
N LEU A 140 -11.85 4.77 -6.39
CA LEU A 140 -11.38 6.15 -6.27
C LEU A 140 -10.65 6.57 -7.55
N THR A 141 -10.78 7.86 -7.90
CA THR A 141 -10.05 8.43 -9.03
C THR A 141 -8.75 9.06 -8.54
N LEU A 142 -7.64 8.37 -8.66
CA LEU A 142 -6.31 8.86 -8.33
C LEU A 142 -5.42 8.87 -9.59
N PRO A 143 -4.47 9.80 -9.73
CA PRO A 143 -3.62 9.88 -10.92
C PRO A 143 -2.60 8.74 -10.96
N THR A 144 -2.27 8.29 -12.17
CA THR A 144 -1.21 7.30 -12.48
C THR A 144 -1.28 6.03 -11.64
N ILE A 145 -2.49 5.51 -11.38
CA ILE A 145 -2.72 4.33 -10.56
C ILE A 145 -3.17 3.15 -11.41
N TYR A 146 -2.57 1.99 -11.14
CA TYR A 146 -3.05 0.72 -11.64
C TYR A 146 -4.18 0.21 -10.74
N SER A 147 -5.37 0.02 -11.30
CA SER A 147 -6.54 -0.47 -10.58
C SER A 147 -6.63 -1.99 -10.65
N VAL A 148 -6.78 -2.62 -9.51
CA VAL A 148 -6.92 -4.09 -9.37
C VAL A 148 -8.12 -4.41 -8.48
#